data_1bc1f746161cb13fa0a83a6b0f59e364
#
_entry.id   1bc1f746161cb13fa0a83a6b0f59e364
#
_cell.length_a   1.000
_cell.length_b   1.000
_cell.length_c   1.000
_cell.angle_alpha   90.00
_cell.angle_beta   90.00
_cell.angle_gamma   90.00
#
_symmetry.space_group_name_H-M   'P 1'
#
loop_
_entity.id
_entity.type
_entity.pdbx_description
1 polymer ?
#
loop_
_entity_poly.entity_id
_entity_poly.type
_entity_poly.pdbx_seq_one_letter_code
_entity_poly.pdbx_strand_id
1 'polypeptide(L)'
;MLAALASAAMPSIVMAGVRDSERANDTDDAAGIDQAVMQDAAGRMYDIYACDTEDGRKRLTGRVQAARTLERAKDPGGLGFALDTVLAFVDGKEKSTLTGGATVMVAAHNDGVARPLDLLTLDDCAAMGTAIGAIHRLRPNFLQAESYPVFST
;
A
#
# COMPACT_ATOMS: atom_id res chain seq x y z
N MET A 1 -6.37 -9.62 15.48
CA MET A 1 -5.75 -8.31 15.73
C MET A 1 -5.93 -7.35 14.55
N LEU A 2 -5.49 -7.69 13.33
CA LEU A 2 -5.63 -6.83 12.12
C LEU A 2 -7.08 -6.39 11.83
N ALA A 3 -8.06 -7.26 12.00
CA ALA A 3 -9.48 -6.92 11.80
C ALA A 3 -9.95 -5.79 12.73
N ALA A 4 -9.54 -5.81 14.00
CA ALA A 4 -9.88 -4.77 14.96
C ALA A 4 -9.21 -3.43 14.61
N LEU A 5 -7.95 -3.47 14.16
CA LEU A 5 -7.22 -2.29 13.70
C LEU A 5 -7.85 -1.70 12.43
N ALA A 6 -8.23 -2.54 11.47
CA ALA A 6 -8.92 -2.11 10.25
C ALA A 6 -10.28 -1.46 10.57
N SER A 7 -11.09 -2.06 11.44
CA SER A 7 -12.38 -1.51 11.87
C SER A 7 -12.21 -0.19 12.63
N ALA A 8 -11.15 -0.03 13.41
CA ALA A 8 -10.84 1.22 14.09
C ALA A 8 -10.38 2.32 13.11
N ALA A 9 -9.63 1.95 12.07
CA ALA A 9 -9.18 2.88 11.02
C ALA A 9 -10.33 3.29 10.07
N MET A 10 -11.31 2.39 9.86
CA MET A 10 -12.47 2.62 8.98
C MET A 10 -13.77 2.20 9.68
N PRO A 11 -14.28 2.99 10.63
CA PRO A 11 -15.47 2.63 11.42
C PRO A 11 -16.76 2.43 10.59
N SER A 12 -16.80 2.97 9.38
CA SER A 12 -17.94 2.82 8.45
C SER A 12 -18.00 1.47 7.75
N ILE A 13 -16.95 0.64 7.89
CA ILE A 13 -16.86 -0.66 7.22
C ILE A 13 -16.84 -1.78 8.26
N VAL A 14 -17.80 -2.68 8.15
CA VAL A 14 -17.86 -3.89 8.98
C VAL A 14 -17.08 -4.99 8.26
N MET A 15 -15.89 -5.31 8.75
CA MET A 15 -15.07 -6.41 8.22
C MET A 15 -15.68 -7.76 8.61
N ALA A 16 -16.02 -8.59 7.63
CA ALA A 16 -16.71 -9.86 7.83
C ALA A 16 -15.76 -11.07 7.94
N GLY A 17 -14.51 -10.96 7.49
CA GLY A 17 -13.55 -12.06 7.57
C GLY A 17 -12.18 -11.74 6.98
N VAL A 18 -11.20 -12.52 7.42
CA VAL A 18 -9.84 -12.52 6.85
C VAL A 18 -9.80 -13.56 5.75
N ARG A 19 -9.43 -13.17 4.55
CA ARG A 19 -9.00 -14.11 3.51
C ARG A 19 -7.48 -14.11 3.45
N ASP A 20 -6.92 -15.28 3.30
CA ASP A 20 -5.51 -15.62 3.43
C ASP A 20 -4.51 -14.53 3.05
N SER A 21 -3.52 -14.37 3.94
CA SER A 21 -2.37 -13.49 3.79
C SER A 21 -1.23 -14.15 2.98
N GLU A 22 -1.52 -14.76 1.83
CA GLU A 22 -0.47 -15.37 1.01
C GLU A 22 0.52 -14.39 0.34
N ARG A 23 0.45 -13.10 0.69
CA ARG A 23 1.34 -12.07 0.15
C ARG A 23 2.17 -11.39 1.26
N ALA A 24 2.84 -12.18 2.08
CA ALA A 24 3.95 -11.64 2.84
C ALA A 24 5.06 -11.28 1.84
N ASN A 25 5.36 -10.00 1.70
CA ASN A 25 6.54 -9.56 1.00
C ASN A 25 7.68 -9.65 2.01
N ASP A 26 8.74 -10.40 1.73
CA ASP A 26 9.89 -10.58 2.62
C ASP A 26 10.44 -9.26 3.18
N THR A 27 10.34 -8.17 2.40
CA THR A 27 10.75 -6.83 2.84
C THR A 27 9.79 -6.20 3.85
N ASP A 28 8.51 -6.48 3.76
CA ASP A 28 7.50 -6.00 4.70
C ASP A 28 7.60 -6.77 6.03
N ASP A 29 7.83 -8.08 5.99
CA ASP A 29 8.10 -8.91 7.17
C ASP A 29 9.36 -8.42 7.93
N ALA A 30 10.44 -8.11 7.21
CA ALA A 30 11.66 -7.57 7.80
C ALA A 30 11.45 -6.20 8.49
N ALA A 31 10.46 -5.42 8.05
CA ALA A 31 10.08 -4.15 8.66
C ALA A 31 9.02 -4.30 9.77
N GLY A 32 8.54 -5.50 10.04
CA GLY A 32 7.47 -5.77 11.00
C GLY A 32 6.12 -5.23 10.54
N ILE A 33 5.83 -5.31 9.23
CA ILE A 33 4.54 -4.95 8.67
C ILE A 33 3.72 -6.22 8.47
N ASP A 34 2.65 -6.35 9.23
CA ASP A 34 1.64 -7.38 9.03
C ASP A 34 0.68 -6.98 7.90
N GLN A 35 0.37 -7.92 7.02
CA GLN A 35 -0.58 -7.74 5.94
C GLN A 35 -1.69 -8.78 5.98
N ALA A 36 -2.91 -8.37 5.64
CA ALA A 36 -4.02 -9.30 5.41
C ALA A 36 -4.97 -8.75 4.35
N VAL A 37 -5.63 -9.64 3.62
CA VAL A 37 -6.77 -9.32 2.77
C VAL A 37 -8.04 -9.56 3.56
N MET A 38 -8.92 -8.56 3.63
CA MET A 38 -10.18 -8.63 4.34
C MET A 38 -11.35 -8.35 3.41
N GLN A 39 -12.49 -8.94 3.73
CA GLN A 39 -13.74 -8.73 2.99
C GLN A 39 -14.77 -8.09 3.90
N ASP A 40 -15.51 -7.10 3.39
CA ASP A 40 -16.64 -6.53 4.11
C ASP A 40 -17.94 -7.35 3.88
N ALA A 41 -19.02 -6.96 4.58
CA ALA A 41 -20.32 -7.61 4.47
C ALA A 41 -20.94 -7.49 3.05
N ALA A 42 -20.50 -6.54 2.24
CA ALA A 42 -20.93 -6.35 0.85
C ALA A 42 -20.07 -7.12 -0.16
N GLY A 43 -19.05 -7.86 0.30
CA GLY A 43 -18.15 -8.64 -0.53
C GLY A 43 -16.98 -7.85 -1.10
N ARG A 44 -16.80 -6.59 -0.74
CA ARG A 44 -15.65 -5.78 -1.19
C ARG A 44 -14.40 -6.18 -0.44
N MET A 45 -13.28 -6.23 -1.17
CA MET A 45 -11.99 -6.66 -0.65
C MET A 45 -11.10 -5.46 -0.32
N TYR A 46 -10.30 -5.60 0.74
CA TYR A 46 -9.39 -4.57 1.23
C TYR A 46 -8.05 -5.19 1.60
N ASP A 47 -6.97 -4.50 1.25
CA ASP A 47 -5.63 -4.80 1.74
C ASP A 47 -5.38 -4.00 3.02
N ILE A 48 -5.08 -4.69 4.10
CA ILE A 48 -4.81 -4.10 5.42
C ILE A 48 -3.33 -4.30 5.74
N TYR A 49 -2.66 -3.22 6.09
CA TYR A 49 -1.28 -3.23 6.54
C TYR A 49 -1.22 -2.61 7.93
N ALA A 50 -0.53 -3.25 8.86
CA ALA A 50 -0.34 -2.74 10.21
C ALA A 50 1.09 -2.96 10.69
N CYS A 51 1.62 -2.03 11.47
CA CYS A 51 2.92 -2.16 12.12
C CYS A 51 2.95 -1.39 13.44
N ASP A 52 3.81 -1.83 14.35
CA ASP A 52 4.15 -1.14 15.60
C ASP A 52 5.61 -0.67 15.64
N THR A 53 6.39 -1.02 14.62
CA THR A 53 7.80 -0.65 14.50
C THR A 53 7.99 0.73 13.86
N GLU A 54 9.09 1.40 14.16
CA GLU A 54 9.42 2.68 13.53
C GLU A 54 9.74 2.52 12.03
N ASP A 55 10.44 1.44 11.65
CA ASP A 55 10.77 1.17 10.24
C ASP A 55 9.51 0.88 9.42
N GLY A 56 8.63 0.02 9.93
CA GLY A 56 7.33 -0.25 9.32
C GLY A 56 6.50 1.02 9.14
N ARG A 57 6.47 1.90 10.15
CA ARG A 57 5.78 3.19 10.08
C ARG A 57 6.33 4.09 8.97
N LYS A 58 7.66 4.22 8.87
CA LYS A 58 8.31 4.99 7.81
C LYS A 58 7.94 4.45 6.44
N ARG A 59 7.96 3.12 6.26
CA ARG A 59 7.60 2.45 5.00
C ARG A 59 6.14 2.68 4.63
N LEU A 60 5.20 2.48 5.55
CA LEU A 60 3.77 2.71 5.29
C LEU A 60 3.50 4.19 4.98
N THR A 61 4.11 5.11 5.73
CA THR A 61 4.00 6.55 5.47
C THR A 61 4.52 6.90 4.06
N GLY A 62 5.68 6.38 3.67
CA GLY A 62 6.24 6.57 2.32
C GLY A 62 5.32 5.99 1.24
N ARG A 63 4.76 4.80 1.44
CA ARG A 63 3.80 4.17 0.52
C ARG A 63 2.55 5.03 0.32
N VAL A 64 1.97 5.54 1.40
CA VAL A 64 0.81 6.44 1.36
C VAL A 64 1.13 7.76 0.63
N GLN A 65 2.28 8.36 0.92
CA GLN A 65 2.72 9.60 0.26
C GLN A 65 2.93 9.38 -1.24
N ALA A 66 3.58 8.27 -1.63
CA ALA A 66 3.79 7.89 -3.02
C ALA A 66 2.46 7.72 -3.75
N ALA A 67 1.53 6.92 -3.19
CA ALA A 67 0.22 6.70 -3.79
C ALA A 67 -0.55 8.01 -3.99
N ARG A 68 -0.58 8.86 -2.97
CA ARG A 68 -1.25 10.17 -3.04
C ARG A 68 -0.59 11.12 -4.03
N THR A 69 0.74 11.11 -4.14
CA THR A 69 1.47 11.94 -5.10
C THR A 69 1.19 11.50 -6.53
N LEU A 70 1.22 10.19 -6.80
CA LEU A 70 0.89 9.64 -8.11
C LEU A 70 -0.57 9.92 -8.49
N GLU A 71 -1.49 9.77 -7.54
CA GLU A 71 -2.92 10.03 -7.76
C GLU A 71 -3.18 11.50 -8.14
N ARG A 72 -2.48 12.43 -7.52
CA ARG A 72 -2.59 13.87 -7.83
C ARG A 72 -1.93 14.26 -9.15
N ALA A 73 -0.86 13.57 -9.51
CA ALA A 73 -0.04 13.89 -10.67
C ALA A 73 -0.49 13.17 -11.94
N LYS A 74 -1.42 12.19 -11.83
CA LYS A 74 -1.89 11.46 -13.00
C LYS A 74 -2.58 12.41 -13.99
N ASP A 75 -2.21 12.25 -15.27
CA ASP A 75 -2.90 12.92 -16.36
C ASP A 75 -4.35 12.44 -16.50
N PRO A 76 -5.25 13.19 -17.17
CA PRO A 76 -6.61 12.75 -17.45
C PRO A 76 -6.71 11.39 -18.15
N GLY A 77 -5.66 10.98 -18.89
CA GLY A 77 -5.54 9.66 -19.52
C GLY A 77 -5.10 8.54 -18.57
N GLY A 78 -4.79 8.86 -17.30
CA GLY A 78 -4.30 7.92 -16.31
C GLY A 78 -2.81 7.59 -16.45
N LEU A 79 -2.33 6.68 -15.61
CA LEU A 79 -0.92 6.26 -15.57
C LEU A 79 -0.64 5.02 -16.41
N GLY A 80 -1.67 4.36 -16.93
CA GLY A 80 -1.55 3.09 -17.65
C GLY A 80 -1.30 1.88 -16.73
N PHE A 81 -1.39 2.06 -15.41
CA PHE A 81 -1.30 1.00 -14.40
C PHE A 81 -2.16 1.36 -13.18
N ALA A 82 -2.54 0.33 -12.40
CA ALA A 82 -3.30 0.51 -11.18
C ALA A 82 -2.40 1.02 -10.05
N LEU A 83 -2.93 1.95 -9.26
CA LEU A 83 -2.33 2.41 -8.01
C LEU A 83 -3.05 1.79 -6.82
N ASP A 84 -2.33 1.63 -5.71
CA ASP A 84 -2.96 1.37 -4.43
C ASP A 84 -3.86 2.55 -4.08
N THR A 85 -5.16 2.31 -4.04
CA THR A 85 -6.13 3.32 -3.60
C THR A 85 -6.18 3.29 -2.08
N VAL A 86 -5.48 4.22 -1.44
CA VAL A 86 -5.46 4.36 0.01
C VAL A 86 -6.79 4.93 0.50
N LEU A 87 -7.55 4.12 1.23
CA LEU A 87 -8.86 4.47 1.77
C LEU A 87 -8.76 5.07 3.17
N ALA A 88 -7.83 4.56 4.00
CA ALA A 88 -7.56 5.08 5.32
C ALA A 88 -6.08 4.93 5.67
N PHE A 89 -5.55 5.90 6.41
CA PHE A 89 -4.21 5.83 6.98
C PHE A 89 -4.22 6.50 8.35
N VAL A 90 -3.76 5.76 9.35
CA VAL A 90 -3.62 6.24 10.73
C VAL A 90 -2.16 6.09 11.12
N ASP A 91 -1.48 7.22 11.32
CA ASP A 91 -0.12 7.23 11.86
C ASP A 91 -0.17 7.11 13.38
N GLY A 92 0.48 6.11 13.94
CA GLY A 92 0.55 5.89 15.39
C GLY A 92 1.24 7.02 16.19
N LYS A 93 1.76 8.07 15.53
CA LYS A 93 2.28 9.29 16.16
C LYS A 93 1.16 10.25 16.56
N GLU A 94 0.07 10.27 15.82
CA GLU A 94 -1.12 10.99 16.24
C GLU A 94 -1.75 10.21 17.38
N LYS A 95 -2.42 10.90 18.31
CA LYS A 95 -3.16 10.26 19.42
C LYS A 95 -4.26 9.37 18.80
N SER A 96 -3.85 8.23 18.28
CA SER A 96 -4.76 7.30 17.63
C SER A 96 -5.54 6.56 18.71
N THR A 97 -6.81 6.35 18.44
CA THR A 97 -7.67 5.42 19.17
C THR A 97 -7.23 3.96 19.00
N LEU A 98 -6.19 3.73 18.24
CA LEU A 98 -5.64 2.40 17.98
C LEU A 98 -4.83 1.92 19.17
N THR A 99 -5.17 0.75 19.69
CA THR A 99 -4.48 0.11 20.80
C THR A 99 -2.99 -0.06 20.47
N GLY A 100 -2.11 0.41 21.38
CA GLY A 100 -0.66 0.27 21.24
C GLY A 100 0.03 1.23 20.29
N GLY A 101 -0.69 2.22 19.70
CA GLY A 101 -0.08 3.20 18.80
C GLY A 101 0.34 2.62 17.44
N ALA A 102 -0.27 1.51 17.02
CA ALA A 102 -0.01 0.89 15.73
C ALA A 102 -0.32 1.85 14.57
N THR A 103 0.51 1.81 13.54
CA THR A 103 0.25 2.48 12.27
C THR A 103 -0.52 1.53 11.36
N VAL A 104 -1.60 2.00 10.77
CA VAL A 104 -2.49 1.19 9.91
C VAL A 104 -2.75 1.89 8.60
N MET A 105 -2.63 1.14 7.51
CA MET A 105 -3.05 1.55 6.17
C MET A 105 -4.11 0.58 5.66
N VAL A 106 -5.19 1.11 5.13
CA VAL A 106 -6.22 0.34 4.43
C VAL A 106 -6.26 0.80 2.99
N ALA A 107 -6.13 -0.13 2.05
CA ALA A 107 -6.22 0.12 0.64
C ALA A 107 -7.33 -0.72 -0.01
N ALA A 108 -7.90 -0.26 -1.11
CA ALA A 108 -8.77 -1.09 -1.93
C ALA A 108 -7.94 -2.24 -2.50
N HIS A 109 -8.48 -3.47 -2.41
CA HIS A 109 -7.79 -4.63 -2.95
C HIS A 109 -7.69 -4.57 -4.47
N ASN A 110 -6.51 -4.90 -4.99
CA ASN A 110 -6.27 -5.02 -6.42
C ASN A 110 -6.27 -6.50 -6.79
N ASP A 111 -7.18 -6.91 -7.68
CA ASP A 111 -7.31 -8.29 -8.17
C ASP A 111 -6.15 -8.74 -9.08
N GLY A 112 -5.10 -7.94 -9.19
CA GLY A 112 -3.91 -8.28 -9.96
C GLY A 112 -3.23 -9.56 -9.43
N VAL A 113 -2.81 -10.43 -10.36
CA VAL A 113 -2.05 -11.63 -10.04
C VAL A 113 -0.56 -11.33 -10.13
N ALA A 114 0.17 -11.54 -9.03
CA ALA A 114 1.63 -11.47 -9.06
C ALA A 114 2.18 -12.64 -9.90
N ARG A 115 3.09 -12.34 -10.84
CA ARG A 115 3.80 -13.37 -11.61
C ARG A 115 5.21 -13.55 -11.08
N PRO A 116 5.68 -14.78 -10.88
CA PRO A 116 7.08 -15.06 -10.61
C PRO A 116 7.98 -14.52 -11.73
N LEU A 117 9.20 -14.15 -11.39
CA LEU A 117 10.15 -13.53 -12.34
C LEU A 117 10.45 -14.42 -13.55
N ASP A 118 10.52 -15.71 -13.36
CA ASP A 118 10.75 -16.73 -14.40
C ASP A 118 9.58 -16.93 -15.36
N LEU A 119 8.40 -16.44 -15.00
CA LEU A 119 7.19 -16.49 -15.83
C LEU A 119 6.84 -15.14 -16.48
N LEU A 120 7.69 -14.11 -16.34
CA LEU A 120 7.47 -12.82 -16.98
C LEU A 120 7.64 -12.95 -18.51
N THR A 121 6.68 -12.38 -19.23
CA THR A 121 6.73 -12.28 -20.70
C THR A 121 7.37 -10.96 -21.14
N LEU A 122 7.72 -10.86 -22.42
CA LEU A 122 8.20 -9.58 -22.99
C LEU A 122 7.15 -8.48 -22.87
N ASP A 123 5.85 -8.81 -22.97
CA ASP A 123 4.76 -7.86 -22.79
C ASP A 123 4.67 -7.36 -21.35
N ASP A 124 4.89 -8.24 -20.36
CA ASP A 124 4.97 -7.83 -18.96
C ASP A 124 6.15 -6.87 -18.73
N CYS A 125 7.31 -7.16 -19.31
CA CYS A 125 8.48 -6.28 -19.22
C CYS A 125 8.23 -4.92 -19.90
N ALA A 126 7.57 -4.90 -21.05
CA ALA A 126 7.20 -3.67 -21.75
C ALA A 126 6.18 -2.84 -20.93
N ALA A 127 5.19 -3.49 -20.32
CA ALA A 127 4.23 -2.83 -19.42
C ALA A 127 4.92 -2.23 -18.19
N MET A 128 5.85 -2.96 -17.55
CA MET A 128 6.66 -2.45 -16.44
C MET A 128 7.51 -1.25 -16.86
N GLY A 129 8.17 -1.32 -18.01
CA GLY A 129 8.96 -0.21 -18.57
C GLY A 129 8.10 1.03 -18.82
N THR A 130 6.89 0.84 -19.33
CA THR A 130 5.92 1.93 -19.55
C THR A 130 5.50 2.56 -18.22
N ALA A 131 5.21 1.76 -17.21
CA ALA A 131 4.85 2.23 -15.87
C ALA A 131 5.99 3.02 -15.22
N ILE A 132 7.22 2.50 -15.26
CA ILE A 132 8.43 3.18 -14.76
C ILE A 132 8.64 4.51 -15.52
N GLY A 133 8.48 4.52 -16.83
CA GLY A 133 8.58 5.73 -17.64
C GLY A 133 7.53 6.78 -17.27
N ALA A 134 6.30 6.35 -16.98
CA ALA A 134 5.25 7.25 -16.49
C ALA A 134 5.62 7.87 -15.14
N ILE A 135 6.12 7.08 -14.20
CA ILE A 135 6.59 7.56 -12.88
C ILE A 135 7.75 8.54 -13.05
N HIS A 136 8.72 8.26 -13.93
CA HIS A 136 9.86 9.15 -14.17
C HIS A 136 9.45 10.50 -14.75
N ARG A 137 8.39 10.56 -15.56
CA ARG A 137 7.84 11.84 -16.05
C ARG A 137 7.28 12.71 -14.92
N LEU A 138 6.84 12.10 -13.82
CA LEU A 138 6.32 12.77 -12.64
C LEU A 138 7.41 13.16 -11.61
N ARG A 139 8.67 12.84 -11.92
CA ARG A 139 9.84 13.00 -11.04
C ARG A 139 9.92 14.32 -10.27
N PRO A 140 9.62 15.50 -10.83
CA PRO A 140 9.69 16.76 -10.08
C PRO A 140 8.81 16.77 -8.82
N ASN A 141 7.69 16.06 -8.86
CA ASN A 141 6.74 15.98 -7.75
C ASN A 141 7.17 14.96 -6.68
N PHE A 142 8.01 13.97 -7.05
CA PHE A 142 8.52 12.96 -6.12
C PHE A 142 9.73 13.44 -5.32
N LEU A 143 10.57 14.29 -5.88
CA LEU A 143 11.79 14.78 -5.23
C LEU A 143 11.53 15.63 -3.98
N GLN A 144 10.29 16.05 -3.76
CA GLN A 144 9.88 16.78 -2.55
C GLN A 144 9.44 15.84 -1.41
N ALA A 145 9.35 14.55 -1.63
CA ALA A 145 9.01 13.59 -0.60
C ALA A 145 10.29 13.18 0.16
N GLU A 146 10.50 13.74 1.33
CA GLU A 146 11.68 13.53 2.19
C GLU A 146 11.87 12.08 2.72
N SER A 147 11.01 11.14 2.33
CA SER A 147 10.91 9.81 2.94
C SER A 147 11.19 8.64 2.01
N TYR A 148 11.74 8.85 0.83
CA TYR A 148 12.17 7.72 -0.02
C TYR A 148 13.50 7.17 0.47
N PRO A 149 13.63 5.84 0.65
CA PRO A 149 14.92 5.24 0.88
C PRO A 149 15.81 5.57 -0.32
N VAL A 150 16.88 6.33 -0.08
CA VAL A 150 17.93 6.51 -1.04
C VAL A 150 18.65 5.17 -1.09
N PHE A 151 18.52 4.44 -2.20
CA PHE A 151 19.40 3.31 -2.46
C PHE A 151 20.81 3.89 -2.66
N SER A 152 21.62 3.85 -1.59
CA SER A 152 23.05 4.09 -1.70
C SER A 152 23.65 2.91 -2.47
N THR A 153 24.21 3.21 -3.64
CA THR A 153 25.05 2.30 -4.42
C THR A 153 26.30 1.97 -3.63
#